data_cdaea2c6b5069ff516485ab6ea02ab59
#
_entry.id   cdaea2c6b5069ff516485ab6ea02ab59
#
_cell.length_a   1.000
_cell.length_b   1.000
_cell.length_c   1.000
_cell.angle_alpha   90.00
_cell.angle_beta   90.00
_cell.angle_gamma   90.00
#
_symmetry.space_group_name_H-M   'P 1'
#
loop_
_entity.id
_entity.type
_entity.pdbx_description
1 polymer ?
#
loop_
_entity_poly.entity_id
_entity_poly.type
_entity_poly.pdbx_seq_one_letter_code
_entity_poly.pdbx_strand_id
1 'polypeptide(L)'
;GGFTDSSNLPDFLSYCERVFDSLSDRVSVWCTINEPTVFSAMGYTLGQFPPGRRSIRLTLRVMRNMMRAHAMVYRSLKQRDPDCTLGIAKNVTLFDPANRWSPIDWSVARLLEWLWNGSWRKGIMTGRMLWTKIPGAKGSLDFVGLNYYTHFITGLFMPTSADELDFAKREHETTTEFGYPMYAEGMRRAIDFVADIGVPIEITENGVADSNDSLRPEHLMRHLWVISEAIKDGRDIRSYHHWSLMDNFEWAEGYKMRFGLYSVD
;
A
#
# COMPACT_ATOMS: atom_id res chain seq x y z
N GLY A 1 -22.01 -5.07 -4.32
CA GLY A 1 -21.67 -5.41 -2.98
C GLY A 1 -20.31 -4.91 -2.51
N GLY A 2 -19.83 -5.52 -1.47
CA GLY A 2 -18.55 -5.14 -0.84
C GLY A 2 -18.54 -3.69 -0.37
N PHE A 3 -17.40 -3.03 -0.48
CA PHE A 3 -17.24 -1.65 -0.03
C PHE A 3 -17.87 -0.59 -0.94
N THR A 4 -18.53 -0.98 -2.04
CA THR A 4 -19.32 -0.01 -2.85
C THR A 4 -20.59 0.42 -2.13
N ASP A 5 -21.11 -0.40 -1.22
CA ASP A 5 -22.29 -0.12 -0.42
C ASP A 5 -21.92 0.01 1.06
N SER A 6 -22.26 1.16 1.65
CA SER A 6 -21.99 1.40 3.07
C SER A 6 -22.86 0.59 4.02
N SER A 7 -23.95 -0.03 3.55
CA SER A 7 -24.77 -0.95 4.35
C SER A 7 -24.04 -2.25 4.73
N ASN A 8 -22.96 -2.59 4.00
CA ASN A 8 -22.13 -3.76 4.29
C ASN A 8 -21.02 -3.52 5.34
N LEU A 9 -20.83 -2.27 5.79
CA LEU A 9 -19.78 -1.97 6.78
C LEU A 9 -20.02 -2.64 8.15
N PRO A 10 -21.26 -2.78 8.65
CA PRO A 10 -21.53 -3.57 9.86
C PRO A 10 -21.14 -5.05 9.74
N ASP A 11 -21.29 -5.65 8.57
CA ASP A 11 -20.89 -7.06 8.35
C ASP A 11 -19.37 -7.21 8.44
N PHE A 12 -18.63 -6.26 7.84
CA PHE A 12 -17.17 -6.23 7.95
C PHE A 12 -16.73 -6.02 9.41
N LEU A 13 -17.39 -5.13 10.15
CA LEU A 13 -17.13 -4.93 11.56
C LEU A 13 -17.36 -6.22 12.35
N SER A 14 -18.50 -6.89 12.17
CA SER A 14 -18.84 -8.14 12.87
C SER A 14 -17.81 -9.24 12.56
N TYR A 15 -17.33 -9.31 11.31
CA TYR A 15 -16.25 -10.22 10.94
C TYR A 15 -14.97 -9.93 11.72
N CYS A 16 -14.52 -8.66 11.74
CA CYS A 16 -13.30 -8.26 12.46
C CYS A 16 -13.40 -8.52 13.96
N GLU A 17 -14.56 -8.23 14.57
CA GLU A 17 -14.81 -8.50 15.98
C GLU A 17 -14.73 -9.99 16.31
N ARG A 18 -15.32 -10.85 15.48
CA ARG A 18 -15.26 -12.30 15.67
C ARG A 18 -13.83 -12.84 15.55
N VAL A 19 -13.06 -12.35 14.56
CA VAL A 19 -11.65 -12.72 14.40
C VAL A 19 -10.84 -12.27 15.62
N PHE A 20 -11.06 -11.05 16.07
CA PHE A 20 -10.41 -10.50 17.25
C PHE A 20 -10.72 -11.32 18.50
N ASP A 21 -12.00 -11.59 18.79
CA ASP A 21 -12.41 -12.35 19.95
C ASP A 21 -11.82 -13.79 19.97
N SER A 22 -11.53 -14.33 18.77
CA SER A 22 -10.97 -15.68 18.64
C SER A 22 -9.45 -15.75 18.78
N LEU A 23 -8.73 -14.63 18.59
CA LEU A 23 -7.26 -14.63 18.47
C LEU A 23 -6.55 -13.60 19.35
N SER A 24 -7.27 -12.71 20.05
CA SER A 24 -6.67 -11.63 20.84
C SER A 24 -5.84 -12.12 22.03
N ASP A 25 -6.03 -13.37 22.46
CA ASP A 25 -5.17 -14.03 23.46
C ASP A 25 -3.74 -14.32 22.95
N ARG A 26 -3.54 -14.29 21.61
CA ARG A 26 -2.27 -14.63 20.94
C ARG A 26 -1.73 -13.56 20.02
N VAL A 27 -2.59 -12.64 19.57
CA VAL A 27 -2.25 -11.59 18.62
C VAL A 27 -2.54 -10.23 19.22
N SER A 28 -1.52 -9.37 19.32
CA SER A 28 -1.63 -8.00 19.84
C SER A 28 -1.57 -6.92 18.77
N VAL A 29 -1.03 -7.23 17.57
CA VAL A 29 -0.87 -6.28 16.46
C VAL A 29 -1.77 -6.69 15.29
N TRP A 30 -2.63 -5.77 14.84
CA TRP A 30 -3.68 -6.05 13.86
C TRP A 30 -3.63 -5.08 12.69
N CYS A 31 -3.57 -5.60 11.48
CA CYS A 31 -3.79 -4.85 10.26
C CYS A 31 -5.24 -5.04 9.82
N THR A 32 -6.04 -3.97 9.84
CA THR A 32 -7.47 -4.06 9.54
C THR A 32 -7.77 -4.16 8.06
N ILE A 33 -6.99 -3.45 7.24
CA ILE A 33 -7.14 -3.39 5.78
C ILE A 33 -5.76 -3.32 5.15
N ASN A 34 -5.51 -4.21 4.18
CA ASN A 34 -4.32 -4.13 3.34
C ASN A 34 -4.62 -3.33 2.07
N GLU A 35 -3.74 -2.39 1.75
CA GLU A 35 -3.65 -1.64 0.48
C GLU A 35 -4.97 -1.07 -0.05
N PRO A 36 -5.67 -0.21 0.70
CA PRO A 36 -6.98 0.30 0.28
C PRO A 36 -6.93 1.03 -1.07
N THR A 37 -5.81 1.66 -1.41
CA THR A 37 -5.63 2.35 -2.69
C THR A 37 -5.50 1.36 -3.84
N VAL A 38 -4.68 0.31 -3.70
CA VAL A 38 -4.52 -0.74 -4.71
C VAL A 38 -5.84 -1.46 -4.93
N PHE A 39 -6.48 -1.94 -3.85
CA PHE A 39 -7.79 -2.59 -3.96
C PHE A 39 -8.81 -1.74 -4.71
N SER A 40 -8.91 -0.46 -4.37
CA SER A 40 -9.89 0.42 -4.99
C SER A 40 -9.53 0.82 -6.43
N ALA A 41 -8.24 1.05 -6.74
CA ALA A 41 -7.80 1.41 -8.07
C ALA A 41 -7.85 0.21 -9.03
N MET A 42 -7.29 -0.92 -8.64
CA MET A 42 -7.23 -2.12 -9.49
C MET A 42 -8.63 -2.70 -9.75
N GLY A 43 -9.50 -2.71 -8.72
CA GLY A 43 -10.85 -3.26 -8.87
C GLY A 43 -11.86 -2.32 -9.53
N TYR A 44 -11.67 -0.99 -9.41
CA TYR A 44 -12.72 -0.02 -9.77
C TYR A 44 -12.28 1.13 -10.69
N THR A 45 -10.98 1.39 -10.87
CA THR A 45 -10.47 2.34 -11.88
C THR A 45 -9.97 1.59 -13.11
N LEU A 46 -9.04 0.65 -12.90
CA LEU A 46 -8.39 -0.11 -13.98
C LEU A 46 -9.18 -1.36 -14.37
N GLY A 47 -9.91 -1.94 -13.45
CA GLY A 47 -10.73 -3.12 -13.70
C GLY A 47 -9.92 -4.42 -13.89
N GLN A 48 -8.68 -4.46 -13.41
CA GLN A 48 -7.80 -5.62 -13.49
C GLN A 48 -8.10 -6.66 -12.40
N PHE A 49 -8.57 -6.20 -11.25
CA PHE A 49 -9.03 -7.09 -10.16
C PHE A 49 -10.55 -7.17 -10.12
N PRO A 50 -11.12 -8.24 -9.53
CA PRO A 50 -12.55 -8.27 -9.27
C PRO A 50 -13.00 -7.05 -8.44
N PRO A 51 -14.13 -6.43 -8.73
CA PRO A 51 -15.19 -6.84 -9.65
C PRO A 51 -15.05 -6.31 -11.09
N GLY A 52 -13.88 -5.87 -11.54
CA GLY A 52 -13.60 -5.50 -12.92
C GLY A 52 -14.32 -4.22 -13.38
N ARG A 53 -14.59 -3.30 -12.48
CA ARG A 53 -15.27 -2.03 -12.81
C ARG A 53 -14.28 -0.97 -13.27
N ARG A 54 -14.76 -0.02 -14.10
CA ARG A 54 -13.97 1.14 -14.56
C ARG A 54 -14.75 2.42 -14.24
N SER A 55 -14.59 2.94 -13.02
CA SER A 55 -15.33 4.11 -12.54
C SER A 55 -14.61 4.81 -11.38
N ILE A 56 -14.06 5.98 -11.64
CA ILE A 56 -13.40 6.81 -10.60
C ILE A 56 -14.37 7.14 -9.45
N ARG A 57 -15.66 7.33 -9.73
CA ARG A 57 -16.67 7.57 -8.68
C ARG A 57 -16.80 6.39 -7.72
N LEU A 58 -16.76 5.16 -8.25
CA LEU A 58 -16.80 3.95 -7.42
C LEU A 58 -15.49 3.80 -6.64
N THR A 59 -14.33 4.04 -7.25
CA THR A 59 -13.02 4.01 -6.59
C THR A 59 -13.01 4.91 -5.34
N LEU A 60 -13.41 6.17 -5.49
CA LEU A 60 -13.47 7.13 -4.39
C LEU A 60 -14.48 6.69 -3.31
N ARG A 61 -15.62 6.12 -3.70
CA ARG A 61 -16.61 5.59 -2.77
C ARG A 61 -16.07 4.41 -1.98
N VAL A 62 -15.42 3.45 -2.65
CA VAL A 62 -14.83 2.27 -2.05
C VAL A 62 -13.72 2.68 -1.08
N MET A 63 -12.77 3.50 -1.49
CA MET A 63 -11.70 3.98 -0.62
C MET A 63 -12.26 4.67 0.64
N ARG A 64 -13.23 5.56 0.47
CA ARG A 64 -13.91 6.21 1.59
C ARG A 64 -14.57 5.21 2.55
N ASN A 65 -15.26 4.21 2.00
CA ASN A 65 -15.96 3.21 2.81
C ASN A 65 -14.97 2.27 3.51
N MET A 66 -13.84 1.92 2.89
CA MET A 66 -12.77 1.17 3.55
C MET A 66 -12.18 1.96 4.74
N MET A 67 -11.91 3.25 4.57
CA MET A 67 -11.43 4.10 5.67
C MET A 67 -12.48 4.24 6.80
N ARG A 68 -13.77 4.27 6.46
CA ARG A 68 -14.87 4.25 7.47
C ARG A 68 -14.92 2.91 8.18
N ALA A 69 -14.81 1.80 7.43
CA ALA A 69 -14.76 0.46 8.00
C ALA A 69 -13.60 0.31 8.99
N HIS A 70 -12.40 0.73 8.60
CA HIS A 70 -11.25 0.78 9.49
C HIS A 70 -11.55 1.56 10.77
N ALA A 71 -12.06 2.79 10.66
CA ALA A 71 -12.37 3.64 11.80
C ALA A 71 -13.44 3.04 12.73
N MET A 72 -14.41 2.28 12.19
CA MET A 72 -15.39 1.54 12.97
C MET A 72 -14.73 0.38 13.73
N VAL A 73 -13.92 -0.42 13.04
CA VAL A 73 -13.16 -1.54 13.64
C VAL A 73 -12.21 -1.03 14.71
N TYR A 74 -11.40 -0.01 14.41
CA TYR A 74 -10.47 0.60 15.38
C TYR A 74 -11.20 0.96 16.69
N ARG A 75 -12.31 1.66 16.58
CA ARG A 75 -13.07 2.09 17.77
C ARG A 75 -13.64 0.90 18.54
N SER A 76 -14.20 -0.09 17.84
CA SER A 76 -14.79 -1.26 18.49
C SER A 76 -13.74 -2.11 19.19
N LEU A 77 -12.60 -2.39 18.54
CA LEU A 77 -11.57 -3.23 19.11
C LEU A 77 -10.84 -2.53 20.26
N LYS A 78 -10.62 -1.19 20.18
CA LYS A 78 -10.08 -0.41 21.30
C LYS A 78 -11.00 -0.35 22.52
N GLN A 79 -12.30 -0.52 22.35
CA GLN A 79 -13.25 -0.66 23.47
C GLN A 79 -13.16 -2.04 24.13
N ARG A 80 -12.80 -3.09 23.36
CA ARG A 80 -12.65 -4.46 23.86
C ARG A 80 -11.29 -4.67 24.54
N ASP A 81 -10.24 -4.16 23.92
CA ASP A 81 -8.85 -4.20 24.41
C ASP A 81 -8.16 -2.87 24.07
N PRO A 82 -7.99 -1.95 25.05
CA PRO A 82 -7.29 -0.69 24.84
C PRO A 82 -5.82 -0.85 24.44
N ASP A 83 -5.19 -1.95 24.82
CA ASP A 83 -3.77 -2.21 24.61
C ASP A 83 -3.44 -2.85 23.26
N CYS A 84 -4.45 -3.37 22.52
CA CYS A 84 -4.23 -3.90 21.18
C CYS A 84 -3.72 -2.81 20.23
N THR A 85 -2.83 -3.19 19.31
CA THR A 85 -2.22 -2.28 18.34
C THR A 85 -2.88 -2.45 16.98
N LEU A 86 -3.42 -1.35 16.42
CA LEU A 86 -4.24 -1.39 15.20
C LEU A 86 -3.70 -0.43 14.13
N GLY A 87 -3.57 -0.93 12.90
CA GLY A 87 -3.10 -0.14 11.76
C GLY A 87 -3.76 -0.50 10.43
N ILE A 88 -3.29 0.18 9.40
CA ILE A 88 -3.58 -0.10 7.98
C ILE A 88 -2.25 -0.28 7.26
N ALA A 89 -2.13 -1.29 6.41
CA ALA A 89 -1.02 -1.40 5.48
C ALA A 89 -1.32 -0.58 4.22
N LYS A 90 -0.46 0.41 3.96
CA LYS A 90 -0.56 1.33 2.83
C LYS A 90 0.51 1.05 1.80
N ASN A 91 0.12 0.69 0.59
CA ASN A 91 1.03 0.70 -0.55
C ASN A 91 1.42 2.15 -0.89
N VAL A 92 2.69 2.47 -0.78
CA VAL A 92 3.25 3.75 -1.23
C VAL A 92 3.97 3.51 -2.55
N THR A 93 3.36 3.96 -3.62
CA THR A 93 3.97 3.99 -4.96
C THR A 93 4.44 5.41 -5.24
N LEU A 94 5.67 5.56 -5.69
CA LEU A 94 6.23 6.86 -6.05
C LEU A 94 5.99 7.14 -7.54
N PHE A 95 5.83 8.41 -7.88
CA PHE A 95 5.67 8.85 -9.26
C PHE A 95 6.76 9.85 -9.60
N ASP A 96 7.56 9.53 -10.60
CA ASP A 96 8.66 10.38 -11.06
C ASP A 96 8.41 10.88 -12.50
N PRO A 97 8.82 12.10 -12.85
CA PRO A 97 8.59 12.65 -14.17
C PRO A 97 9.45 11.93 -15.22
N ALA A 98 8.86 11.64 -16.38
CA ALA A 98 9.57 11.06 -17.53
C ALA A 98 10.73 11.96 -17.96
N ASN A 99 10.45 13.25 -18.09
CA ASN A 99 11.49 14.27 -18.32
C ASN A 99 11.61 15.17 -17.09
N ARG A 100 12.75 15.08 -16.39
CA ARG A 100 13.03 15.88 -15.19
C ARG A 100 13.05 17.39 -15.42
N TRP A 101 13.18 17.83 -16.67
CA TRP A 101 13.18 19.25 -17.06
C TRP A 101 11.79 19.74 -17.51
N SER A 102 10.81 18.84 -17.63
CA SER A 102 9.44 19.17 -18.04
C SER A 102 8.57 19.55 -16.84
N PRO A 103 8.14 20.80 -16.69
CA PRO A 103 7.18 21.18 -15.64
C PRO A 103 5.84 20.46 -15.76
N ILE A 104 5.48 20.05 -16.97
CA ILE A 104 4.24 19.31 -17.24
C ILE A 104 4.35 17.91 -16.64
N ASP A 105 5.45 17.18 -16.90
CA ASP A 105 5.63 15.82 -16.36
C ASP A 105 5.71 15.85 -14.83
N TRP A 106 6.35 16.86 -14.25
CA TRP A 106 6.31 17.09 -12.81
C TRP A 106 4.90 17.32 -12.28
N SER A 107 4.07 18.04 -13.01
CA SER A 107 2.68 18.28 -12.61
C SER A 107 1.87 17.00 -12.65
N VAL A 108 2.06 16.16 -13.66
CA VAL A 108 1.43 14.84 -13.79
C VAL A 108 1.88 13.93 -12.65
N ALA A 109 3.19 13.80 -12.41
CA ALA A 109 3.74 12.98 -11.34
C ALA A 109 3.19 13.37 -9.96
N ARG A 110 3.19 14.67 -9.64
CA ARG A 110 2.65 15.19 -8.37
C ARG A 110 1.14 14.97 -8.22
N LEU A 111 0.39 15.10 -9.30
CA LEU A 111 -1.05 14.84 -9.28
C LEU A 111 -1.33 13.36 -8.99
N LEU A 112 -0.62 12.44 -9.65
CA LEU A 112 -0.76 11.00 -9.43
C LEU A 112 -0.32 10.61 -8.01
N GLU A 113 0.79 11.15 -7.53
CA GLU A 113 1.25 10.92 -6.16
C GLU A 113 0.22 11.43 -5.14
N TRP A 114 -0.36 12.59 -5.37
CA TRP A 114 -1.41 13.11 -4.50
C TRP A 114 -2.67 12.24 -4.54
N LEU A 115 -3.09 11.79 -5.71
CA LEU A 115 -4.26 10.92 -5.86
C LEU A 115 -4.03 9.55 -5.18
N TRP A 116 -2.86 8.96 -5.38
CA TRP A 116 -2.53 7.63 -4.89
C TRP A 116 -2.19 7.62 -3.39
N ASN A 117 -1.31 8.50 -2.98
CA ASN A 117 -0.79 8.55 -1.61
C ASN A 117 -1.41 9.66 -0.76
N GLY A 118 -1.38 10.90 -1.28
CA GLY A 118 -1.74 12.10 -0.51
C GLY A 118 -3.20 12.16 -0.10
N SER A 119 -4.12 11.70 -0.96
CA SER A 119 -5.57 11.71 -0.66
C SER A 119 -5.91 10.79 0.52
N TRP A 120 -5.30 9.61 0.58
CA TRP A 120 -5.43 8.67 1.69
C TRP A 120 -4.83 9.24 2.99
N ARG A 121 -3.56 9.73 2.93
CA ARG A 121 -2.88 10.32 4.09
C ARG A 121 -3.69 11.47 4.67
N LYS A 122 -4.18 12.38 3.83
CA LYS A 122 -5.06 13.46 4.27
C LYS A 122 -6.33 12.92 4.94
N GLY A 123 -6.92 11.86 4.41
CA GLY A 123 -8.09 11.21 4.99
C GLY A 123 -7.85 10.72 6.41
N ILE A 124 -6.76 10.02 6.65
CA ILE A 124 -6.38 9.48 7.96
C ILE A 124 -6.02 10.62 8.94
N MET A 125 -5.20 11.58 8.51
CA MET A 125 -4.73 12.67 9.39
C MET A 125 -5.81 13.66 9.76
N THR A 126 -6.76 13.93 8.85
CA THR A 126 -7.74 15.01 9.04
C THR A 126 -9.19 14.56 9.20
N GLY A 127 -9.47 13.27 8.97
CA GLY A 127 -10.83 12.77 8.87
C GLY A 127 -11.58 13.25 7.62
N ARG A 128 -10.86 13.73 6.58
CA ARG A 128 -11.46 14.24 5.33
C ARG A 128 -10.66 13.81 4.12
N MET A 129 -11.29 13.06 3.22
CA MET A 129 -10.73 12.72 1.92
C MET A 129 -11.41 13.53 0.84
N LEU A 130 -10.62 14.31 0.07
CA LEU A 130 -11.14 15.34 -0.83
C LEU A 130 -12.08 16.29 -0.04
N TRP A 131 -13.33 16.41 -0.47
CA TRP A 131 -14.37 17.20 0.18
C TRP A 131 -15.30 16.40 1.10
N THR A 132 -15.07 15.10 1.26
CA THR A 132 -15.95 14.21 2.05
C THR A 132 -15.38 13.95 3.44
N LYS A 133 -16.21 14.05 4.48
CA LYS A 133 -15.85 13.63 5.85
C LYS A 133 -15.80 12.10 5.95
N ILE A 134 -14.84 11.61 6.74
CA ILE A 134 -14.69 10.20 7.13
C ILE A 134 -14.73 10.17 8.67
N PRO A 135 -15.91 10.02 9.26
CA PRO A 135 -16.05 10.04 10.71
C PRO A 135 -15.18 8.99 11.40
N GLY A 136 -14.40 9.42 12.39
CA GLY A 136 -13.55 8.54 13.19
C GLY A 136 -12.20 8.16 12.56
N ALA A 137 -11.90 8.58 11.31
CA ALA A 137 -10.62 8.24 10.69
C ALA A 137 -9.42 8.96 11.31
N LYS A 138 -9.63 10.21 11.75
CA LYS A 138 -8.56 10.94 12.46
C LYS A 138 -8.27 10.28 13.81
N GLY A 139 -7.01 9.91 14.04
CA GLY A 139 -6.56 9.26 15.28
C GLY A 139 -6.99 7.79 15.39
N SER A 140 -7.20 7.10 14.25
CA SER A 140 -7.53 5.67 14.22
C SER A 140 -6.35 4.78 13.78
N LEU A 141 -5.12 5.22 14.02
CA LEU A 141 -3.93 4.40 13.78
C LEU A 141 -3.05 4.41 15.02
N ASP A 142 -2.60 3.23 15.46
CA ASP A 142 -1.51 3.05 16.41
C ASP A 142 -0.18 2.84 15.70
N PHE A 143 -0.22 2.34 14.46
CA PHE A 143 0.91 2.26 13.54
C PHE A 143 0.43 2.44 12.10
N VAL A 144 1.35 2.75 11.20
CA VAL A 144 1.13 2.68 9.75
C VAL A 144 1.96 1.56 9.15
N GLY A 145 1.30 0.63 8.47
CA GLY A 145 1.96 -0.37 7.65
C GLY A 145 2.43 0.26 6.34
N LEU A 146 3.68 0.05 5.97
CA LEU A 146 4.25 0.49 4.70
C LEU A 146 4.52 -0.71 3.80
N ASN A 147 3.82 -0.78 2.66
CA ASN A 147 4.15 -1.65 1.54
C ASN A 147 4.85 -0.82 0.47
N TYR A 148 6.09 -1.18 0.14
CA TYR A 148 6.86 -0.48 -0.87
C TYR A 148 7.54 -1.46 -1.83
N TYR A 149 7.37 -1.24 -3.13
CA TYR A 149 7.96 -2.08 -4.17
C TYR A 149 8.76 -1.29 -5.20
N THR A 150 8.23 -0.14 -5.67
CA THR A 150 8.78 0.53 -6.85
C THR A 150 8.34 1.98 -6.98
N HIS A 151 8.77 2.61 -8.07
CA HIS A 151 8.24 3.85 -8.57
C HIS A 151 7.71 3.71 -10.01
N PHE A 152 6.90 4.65 -10.45
CA PHE A 152 6.43 4.76 -11.83
C PHE A 152 6.97 6.04 -12.48
N ILE A 153 7.51 5.88 -13.67
CA ILE A 153 7.89 7.02 -14.52
C ILE A 153 6.65 7.49 -15.26
N THR A 154 6.32 8.77 -15.14
CA THR A 154 5.05 9.32 -15.65
C THR A 154 5.25 10.61 -16.42
N GLY A 155 4.45 10.80 -17.47
CA GLY A 155 4.45 12.02 -18.29
C GLY A 155 3.15 12.14 -19.07
N LEU A 156 2.88 13.33 -19.61
CA LEU A 156 1.62 13.62 -20.33
C LEU A 156 1.40 12.72 -21.56
N PHE A 157 2.48 12.32 -22.23
CA PHE A 157 2.43 11.55 -23.47
C PHE A 157 2.86 10.09 -23.30
N MET A 158 3.01 9.62 -22.07
CA MET A 158 3.34 8.21 -21.86
C MET A 158 2.08 7.35 -22.07
N PRO A 159 2.21 6.22 -22.80
CA PRO A 159 1.10 5.31 -22.95
C PRO A 159 0.73 4.73 -21.58
N THR A 160 -0.51 4.93 -21.20
CA THR A 160 -1.13 4.29 -20.03
C THR A 160 -1.90 3.06 -20.48
N SER A 161 -1.31 2.21 -21.33
CA SER A 161 -1.96 0.95 -21.70
C SER A 161 -1.93 0.00 -20.53
N ALA A 162 -3.10 -0.28 -20.00
CA ALA A 162 -3.28 -1.25 -18.91
C ALA A 162 -2.97 -2.71 -19.33
N ASP A 163 -2.80 -2.94 -20.62
CA ASP A 163 -2.59 -4.28 -21.18
C ASP A 163 -1.11 -4.61 -21.45
N GLU A 164 -0.24 -3.61 -21.39
CA GLU A 164 1.22 -3.78 -21.44
C GLU A 164 1.79 -3.05 -20.22
N LEU A 165 1.96 -3.77 -19.12
CA LEU A 165 2.68 -3.29 -17.94
C LEU A 165 4.19 -3.25 -18.20
N ASP A 166 4.61 -2.71 -19.34
CA ASP A 166 5.97 -2.23 -19.50
C ASP A 166 6.09 -0.93 -18.70
N PHE A 167 6.39 -1.10 -17.41
CA PHE A 167 6.68 0.04 -16.56
C PHE A 167 7.90 0.75 -17.13
N ALA A 168 7.70 2.00 -17.55
CA ALA A 168 8.81 2.81 -17.99
C ALA A 168 9.85 2.87 -16.88
N LYS A 169 11.11 2.59 -17.22
CA LYS A 169 12.26 2.61 -16.32
C LYS A 169 13.30 3.59 -16.81
N ARG A 170 14.21 4.00 -15.93
CA ARG A 170 15.40 4.73 -16.32
C ARG A 170 16.43 3.75 -16.88
N GLU A 171 17.34 4.24 -17.74
CA GLU A 171 18.32 3.42 -18.46
C GLU A 171 19.17 2.53 -17.55
N HIS A 172 19.46 2.98 -16.33
CA HIS A 172 20.31 2.29 -15.35
C HIS A 172 19.51 1.43 -14.33
N GLU A 173 18.18 1.36 -14.44
CA GLU A 173 17.35 0.59 -13.51
C GLU A 173 17.18 -0.86 -13.98
N THR A 174 17.39 -1.79 -13.06
CA THR A 174 17.09 -3.21 -13.27
C THR A 174 15.59 -3.44 -13.14
N THR A 175 15.01 -4.18 -14.06
CA THR A 175 13.61 -4.57 -14.04
C THR A 175 13.45 -5.94 -13.40
N THR A 176 12.49 -6.09 -12.49
CA THR A 176 12.09 -7.37 -11.89
C THR A 176 11.27 -8.21 -12.85
N GLU A 177 11.02 -9.50 -12.54
CA GLU A 177 10.13 -10.34 -13.35
C GLU A 177 8.69 -9.84 -13.39
N PHE A 178 8.25 -9.09 -12.38
CA PHE A 178 6.95 -8.42 -12.37
C PHE A 178 6.89 -7.21 -13.31
N GLY A 179 8.03 -6.79 -13.86
CA GLY A 179 8.16 -5.59 -14.69
C GLY A 179 8.49 -4.32 -13.89
N TYR A 180 8.50 -4.36 -12.57
CA TYR A 180 8.82 -3.19 -11.74
C TYR A 180 10.30 -2.81 -11.83
N PRO A 181 10.65 -1.52 -11.97
CA PRO A 181 12.01 -1.06 -11.69
C PRO A 181 12.40 -1.31 -10.23
N MET A 182 13.59 -1.85 -10.01
CA MET A 182 14.16 -2.01 -8.68
C MET A 182 14.73 -0.67 -8.21
N TYR A 183 14.03 0.01 -7.28
CA TYR A 183 14.35 1.36 -6.83
C TYR A 183 14.40 1.45 -5.30
N ALA A 184 15.51 0.99 -4.72
CA ALA A 184 15.67 0.93 -3.26
C ALA A 184 15.73 2.32 -2.62
N GLU A 185 16.28 3.33 -3.29
CA GLU A 185 16.35 4.73 -2.81
C GLU A 185 14.95 5.32 -2.57
N GLY A 186 13.97 4.81 -3.30
CA GLY A 186 12.56 5.18 -3.11
C GLY A 186 11.99 4.75 -1.77
N MET A 187 12.52 3.70 -1.15
CA MET A 187 12.10 3.26 0.20
C MET A 187 12.26 4.41 1.21
N ARG A 188 13.33 5.21 1.13
CA ARG A 188 13.50 6.38 2.00
C ARG A 188 12.38 7.40 1.81
N ARG A 189 12.02 7.71 0.57
CA ARG A 189 10.93 8.64 0.27
C ARG A 189 9.58 8.10 0.78
N ALA A 190 9.35 6.79 0.66
CA ALA A 190 8.15 6.15 1.15
C ALA A 190 8.06 6.17 2.70
N ILE A 191 9.19 5.92 3.38
CA ILE A 191 9.29 6.03 4.84
C ILE A 191 9.01 7.47 5.28
N ASP A 192 9.67 8.46 4.68
CA ASP A 192 9.46 9.88 5.02
C ASP A 192 8.00 10.31 4.79
N PHE A 193 7.37 9.81 3.72
CA PHE A 193 5.97 10.08 3.44
C PHE A 193 5.02 9.57 4.53
N VAL A 194 5.21 8.33 5.03
CA VAL A 194 4.33 7.79 6.08
C VAL A 194 4.69 8.31 7.46
N ALA A 195 5.96 8.67 7.71
CA ALA A 195 6.41 9.24 8.98
C ALA A 195 5.67 10.55 9.34
N ASP A 196 5.25 11.33 8.34
CA ASP A 196 4.43 12.54 8.55
C ASP A 196 3.08 12.27 9.24
N ILE A 197 2.62 11.03 9.29
CA ILE A 197 1.39 10.65 10.00
C ILE A 197 1.60 10.74 11.51
N GLY A 198 2.84 10.57 12.00
CA GLY A 198 3.20 10.74 13.41
C GLY A 198 2.89 9.52 14.29
N VAL A 199 2.83 8.33 13.70
CA VAL A 199 2.72 7.04 14.41
C VAL A 199 3.89 6.13 14.01
N PRO A 200 4.22 5.08 14.78
CA PRO A 200 5.20 4.08 14.40
C PRO A 200 4.98 3.48 13.01
N ILE A 201 6.05 3.08 12.36
CA ILE A 201 6.04 2.46 11.03
C ILE A 201 6.34 0.97 11.17
N GLU A 202 5.49 0.14 10.58
CA GLU A 202 5.76 -1.28 10.35
C GLU A 202 5.96 -1.46 8.84
N ILE A 203 7.11 -1.91 8.38
CA ILE A 203 7.27 -2.26 6.95
C ILE A 203 6.60 -3.61 6.76
N THR A 204 5.36 -3.57 6.30
CA THR A 204 4.48 -4.73 6.20
C THR A 204 4.70 -5.54 4.93
N GLU A 205 5.21 -4.91 3.87
CA GLU A 205 5.61 -5.61 2.66
C GLU A 205 6.74 -4.88 1.95
N ASN A 206 7.75 -5.65 1.53
CA ASN A 206 8.77 -5.27 0.58
C ASN A 206 9.40 -6.54 0.00
N GLY A 207 9.48 -6.64 -1.32
CA GLY A 207 9.97 -7.85 -1.97
C GLY A 207 10.16 -7.68 -3.47
N VAL A 208 10.60 -8.76 -4.11
CA VAL A 208 10.90 -8.79 -5.53
C VAL A 208 10.47 -10.13 -6.13
N ALA A 209 9.83 -10.08 -7.29
CA ALA A 209 9.58 -11.29 -8.09
C ALA A 209 10.88 -11.66 -8.82
N ASP A 210 11.42 -12.82 -8.48
CA ASP A 210 12.72 -13.29 -8.96
C ASP A 210 12.78 -14.82 -8.82
N SER A 211 12.57 -15.53 -9.92
CA SER A 211 12.45 -17.00 -9.94
C SER A 211 13.78 -17.73 -9.76
N ASN A 212 14.91 -17.06 -9.98
CA ASN A 212 16.25 -17.64 -9.93
C ASN A 212 17.16 -17.04 -8.86
N ASP A 213 16.62 -16.19 -7.99
CA ASP A 213 17.36 -15.50 -6.91
C ASP A 213 18.55 -14.64 -7.36
N SER A 214 18.52 -14.15 -8.60
CA SER A 214 19.60 -13.33 -9.14
C SER A 214 19.55 -11.88 -8.63
N LEU A 215 18.34 -11.38 -8.30
CA LEU A 215 18.10 -10.01 -7.86
C LEU A 215 17.76 -9.91 -6.35
N ARG A 216 17.17 -10.95 -5.78
CA ARG A 216 16.64 -10.92 -4.41
C ARG A 216 17.69 -10.58 -3.35
N PRO A 217 18.93 -11.12 -3.37
CA PRO A 217 19.96 -10.76 -2.39
C PRO A 217 20.32 -9.26 -2.44
N GLU A 218 20.52 -8.71 -3.65
CA GLU A 218 20.83 -7.28 -3.83
C GLU A 218 19.62 -6.43 -3.40
N HIS A 219 18.41 -6.79 -3.80
CA HIS A 219 17.18 -6.11 -3.42
C HIS A 219 17.07 -6.00 -1.90
N LEU A 220 17.21 -7.12 -1.19
CA LEU A 220 17.14 -7.15 0.28
C LEU A 220 18.21 -6.27 0.91
N MET A 221 19.47 -6.43 0.51
CA MET A 221 20.57 -5.66 1.09
C MET A 221 20.38 -4.16 0.91
N ARG A 222 20.01 -3.70 -0.29
CA ARG A 222 19.80 -2.28 -0.57
C ARG A 222 18.64 -1.69 0.23
N HIS A 223 17.50 -2.39 0.30
CA HIS A 223 16.34 -1.90 1.04
C HIS A 223 16.59 -1.90 2.55
N LEU A 224 17.18 -2.97 3.12
CA LEU A 224 17.54 -3.01 4.53
C LEU A 224 18.57 -1.97 4.92
N TRP A 225 19.51 -1.65 4.02
CA TRP A 225 20.44 -0.55 4.24
C TRP A 225 19.72 0.80 4.33
N VAL A 226 18.81 1.11 3.39
CA VAL A 226 18.01 2.34 3.41
C VAL A 226 17.16 2.45 4.68
N ILE A 227 16.56 1.33 5.13
CA ILE A 227 15.78 1.26 6.37
C ILE A 227 16.68 1.54 7.58
N SER A 228 17.87 0.92 7.62
CA SER A 228 18.86 1.16 8.69
C SER A 228 19.26 2.63 8.80
N GLU A 229 19.52 3.29 7.66
CA GLU A 229 19.83 4.72 7.65
C GLU A 229 18.63 5.57 8.13
N ALA A 230 17.42 5.22 7.73
CA ALA A 230 16.22 5.91 8.21
C ALA A 230 16.03 5.78 9.74
N ILE A 231 16.32 4.61 10.32
CA ILE A 231 16.29 4.40 11.77
C ILE A 231 17.36 5.26 12.46
N LYS A 232 18.60 5.32 11.93
CA LYS A 232 19.66 6.18 12.46
C LYS A 232 19.26 7.65 12.44
N ASP A 233 18.49 8.06 11.44
CA ASP A 233 17.95 9.43 11.31
C ASP A 233 16.70 9.66 12.21
N GLY A 234 16.36 8.71 13.08
CA GLY A 234 15.30 8.85 14.08
C GLY A 234 13.89 8.50 13.60
N ARG A 235 13.76 7.76 12.48
CA ARG A 235 12.43 7.23 12.08
C ARG A 235 12.06 6.05 12.98
N ASP A 236 10.86 6.06 13.55
CA ASP A 236 10.34 4.99 14.41
C ASP A 236 9.82 3.82 13.56
N ILE A 237 10.76 2.98 13.08
CA ILE A 237 10.47 1.77 12.31
C ILE A 237 10.64 0.56 13.23
N ARG A 238 9.60 -0.25 13.40
CA ARG A 238 9.54 -1.31 14.41
C ARG A 238 9.66 -2.72 13.85
N SER A 239 9.25 -2.93 12.60
CA SER A 239 9.37 -4.25 11.96
C SER A 239 9.67 -4.14 10.47
N TYR A 240 10.13 -5.24 9.90
CA TYR A 240 10.27 -5.46 8.47
C TYR A 240 9.76 -6.86 8.13
N HIS A 241 8.82 -6.94 7.19
CA HIS A 241 8.28 -8.18 6.66
C HIS A 241 8.58 -8.27 5.17
N HIS A 242 9.33 -9.32 4.80
CA HIS A 242 9.60 -9.59 3.39
C HIS A 242 8.35 -10.18 2.71
N TRP A 243 8.00 -9.66 1.54
CA TRP A 243 7.00 -10.27 0.69
C TRP A 243 7.70 -11.14 -0.36
N SER A 244 7.65 -12.48 -0.22
CA SER A 244 6.91 -13.21 0.81
C SER A 244 7.76 -14.37 1.38
N LEU A 245 7.28 -15.03 2.41
CA LEU A 245 7.96 -16.22 2.95
C LEU A 245 7.93 -17.38 1.97
N MET A 246 6.79 -17.63 1.33
CA MET A 246 6.58 -18.69 0.35
C MET A 246 5.94 -18.10 -0.90
N ASP A 247 6.21 -18.73 -2.07
CA ASP A 247 5.47 -18.41 -3.28
C ASP A 247 3.96 -18.57 -3.06
N ASN A 248 3.18 -17.66 -3.61
CA ASN A 248 1.74 -17.62 -3.43
C ASN A 248 1.02 -17.23 -4.73
N PHE A 249 -0.30 -17.25 -4.68
CA PHE A 249 -1.16 -16.81 -5.79
C PHE A 249 -1.15 -15.28 -5.86
N GLU A 250 -0.46 -14.72 -6.89
CA GLU A 250 -0.27 -13.28 -7.05
C GLU A 250 -1.37 -12.67 -7.94
N TRP A 251 -2.58 -12.59 -7.38
CA TRP A 251 -3.73 -11.92 -8.00
C TRP A 251 -3.95 -12.29 -9.48
N ALA A 252 -3.89 -11.31 -10.39
CA ALA A 252 -4.10 -11.52 -11.82
C ALA A 252 -2.95 -12.34 -12.49
N GLU A 253 -1.79 -12.37 -11.87
CA GLU A 253 -0.61 -13.11 -12.37
C GLU A 253 -0.62 -14.60 -12.03
N GLY A 254 -1.50 -15.02 -11.11
CA GLY A 254 -1.58 -16.41 -10.65
C GLY A 254 -0.29 -16.84 -9.94
N TYR A 255 0.25 -17.99 -10.28
CA TYR A 255 1.48 -18.54 -9.68
C TYR A 255 2.76 -18.25 -10.49
N LYS A 256 2.72 -17.35 -11.47
CA LYS A 256 3.87 -17.05 -12.31
C LYS A 256 4.94 -16.23 -11.58
N MET A 257 4.53 -15.33 -10.70
CA MET A 257 5.45 -14.43 -10.00
C MET A 257 5.97 -15.07 -8.73
N ARG A 258 7.29 -15.24 -8.66
CA ARG A 258 8.00 -15.89 -7.56
C ARG A 258 8.55 -14.85 -6.58
N PHE A 259 7.77 -14.53 -5.54
CA PHE A 259 8.17 -13.60 -4.48
C PHE A 259 8.75 -14.33 -3.26
N GLY A 260 8.50 -15.62 -3.12
CA GLY A 260 8.86 -16.40 -1.94
C GLY A 260 10.35 -16.48 -1.67
N LEU A 261 10.73 -16.46 -0.37
CA LEU A 261 12.04 -16.92 0.08
C LEU A 261 12.16 -18.45 -0.04
N TYR A 262 11.01 -19.11 -0.05
CA TYR A 262 10.87 -20.54 -0.30
C TYR A 262 9.96 -20.76 -1.52
N SER A 263 10.42 -21.60 -2.44
CA SER A 263 9.60 -22.00 -3.59
C SER A 263 8.46 -22.93 -3.16
N VAL A 264 7.37 -22.87 -3.90
CA VAL A 264 6.24 -23.81 -3.79
C VAL A 264 6.12 -24.57 -5.12
N ASP A 265 6.11 -25.90 -5.05
CA ASP A 265 5.98 -26.81 -6.18
C ASP A 265 4.53 -26.89 -6.70
#